data_2f9b17d20bcf1eb091609df0814c4228
#
_entry.id   2f9b17d20bcf1eb091609df0814c4228
#
_cell.length_a   1.000
_cell.length_b   1.000
_cell.length_c   1.000
_cell.angle_alpha   90.00
_cell.angle_beta   90.00
_cell.angle_gamma   90.00
#
_symmetry.space_group_name_H-M   'P 1'
#
loop_
_entity.id
_entity.type
_entity.pdbx_description
1 polymer ?
#
loop_
_entity_poly.entity_id
_entity_poly.type
_entity_poly.pdbx_seq_one_letter_code
_entity_poly.pdbx_strand_id
1 'polypeptide(L)'
;MIKKISSTALLFAVIILMQGSCAITNKNPTYKISNQYNVSIDRDFWGIPYIKGNTDQDVAYGIGLVHAEDAYEDLVELMPLYRGQNALYNGLDSIDTDYLVRLLKIHSKVKNIGKQQLSQNILSMAQAYADGVNMYANKHPDNVDLSIHPVTQEDVLAGSYIQHLFFAGLDRDLAQMTSRDETSIPTGSNAIAINSTKTDSNASYLLINSHQPLSGPVGWYELNIESESGWHGHGGNFPGSFLINVGFNKNIGWGATVNRPDVMDIFELTINPDNADQYLLDDKWESFEIEEDKLAFKLFGFLRWSTKQKFRYSKFGPVIEMNGKYFALRHMNQSSFNEIEGWYEISKTRNVYEFEKQLAKRKIPSFNFVTMDSDRNIGYFYNGRIPNRNDALKARQIISSSSSKDIWDERDLV
;
A
#
# COMPACT_ATOMS: atom_id res chain seq x y z
N MET A 1 -31.84 -0.21 -22.28
CA MET A 1 -32.37 0.20 -23.59
C MET A 1 -31.62 1.47 -24.01
N ILE A 2 -30.48 1.31 -24.67
CA ILE A 2 -29.64 2.44 -25.12
C ILE A 2 -30.19 2.90 -26.48
N LYS A 3 -30.72 4.11 -26.51
CA LYS A 3 -31.15 4.75 -27.79
C LYS A 3 -29.90 5.02 -28.62
N LYS A 4 -29.86 4.48 -29.84
CA LYS A 4 -28.88 4.81 -30.88
C LYS A 4 -28.92 6.33 -31.17
N ILE A 5 -27.84 7.02 -30.80
CA ILE A 5 -27.58 8.39 -31.23
C ILE A 5 -27.00 8.29 -32.65
N SER A 6 -27.57 9.00 -33.62
CA SER A 6 -27.14 8.93 -35.02
C SER A 6 -25.71 9.45 -35.17
N SER A 7 -24.90 8.77 -35.93
CA SER A 7 -23.46 9.03 -36.17
C SER A 7 -23.18 10.47 -36.74
N THR A 8 -24.19 11.15 -37.29
CA THR A 8 -24.05 12.49 -37.89
C THR A 8 -24.02 13.60 -36.85
N ALA A 9 -24.66 13.44 -35.68
CA ALA A 9 -24.66 14.45 -34.60
C ALA A 9 -23.32 14.41 -33.81
N LEU A 10 -22.64 13.26 -33.76
CA LEU A 10 -21.37 13.12 -33.08
C LEU A 10 -20.22 13.77 -33.86
N LEU A 11 -20.28 13.77 -35.20
CA LEU A 11 -19.25 14.36 -36.06
C LEU A 11 -19.26 15.92 -35.99
N PHE A 12 -20.43 16.56 -35.82
CA PHE A 12 -20.53 18.02 -35.71
C PHE A 12 -20.07 18.56 -34.35
N ALA A 13 -20.24 17.80 -33.27
CA ALA A 13 -19.76 18.18 -31.93
C ALA A 13 -18.22 18.12 -31.79
N VAL A 14 -17.55 17.24 -32.55
CA VAL A 14 -16.09 17.11 -32.55
C VAL A 14 -15.41 18.23 -33.34
N ILE A 15 -16.06 18.78 -34.38
CA ILE A 15 -15.48 19.84 -35.24
C ILE A 15 -15.53 21.22 -34.55
N ILE A 16 -16.48 21.47 -33.66
CA ILE A 16 -16.61 22.77 -32.95
C ILE A 16 -15.61 22.85 -31.76
N LEU A 17 -15.10 21.72 -31.27
CA LEU A 17 -14.11 21.69 -30.17
C LEU A 17 -12.65 21.85 -30.64
N MET A 18 -12.38 21.85 -31.95
CA MET A 18 -11.01 21.98 -32.47
C MET A 18 -10.56 23.42 -32.80
N GLN A 19 -11.39 24.45 -32.59
CA GLN A 19 -11.00 25.84 -32.91
C GLN A 19 -10.57 26.69 -31.70
N GLY A 20 -10.37 26.07 -30.54
CA GLY A 20 -9.87 26.75 -29.33
C GLY A 20 -8.43 26.35 -28.99
N SER A 21 -7.50 26.41 -29.95
CA SER A 21 -6.07 26.32 -29.61
C SER A 21 -5.63 27.60 -28.91
N CYS A 22 -5.89 27.68 -27.61
CA CYS A 22 -5.15 28.59 -26.75
C CYS A 22 -3.70 28.05 -26.71
N ALA A 23 -2.75 28.84 -27.24
CA ALA A 23 -1.33 28.54 -27.06
C ALA A 23 -1.02 28.53 -25.57
N ILE A 24 -1.06 27.35 -24.99
CA ILE A 24 -0.54 27.13 -23.63
C ILE A 24 0.98 27.27 -23.79
N THR A 25 1.53 28.37 -23.31
CA THR A 25 2.96 28.51 -23.09
C THR A 25 3.33 27.42 -22.08
N ASN A 26 3.88 26.32 -22.58
CA ASN A 26 4.42 25.23 -21.76
C ASN A 26 5.61 25.77 -20.98
N LYS A 27 5.37 26.41 -19.86
CA LYS A 27 6.36 26.47 -18.80
C LYS A 27 6.23 25.14 -18.07
N ASN A 28 7.23 24.27 -18.20
CA ASN A 28 7.31 23.05 -17.41
C ASN A 28 7.12 23.43 -15.94
N PRO A 29 6.19 22.81 -15.23
CA PRO A 29 5.95 23.13 -13.82
C PRO A 29 7.20 22.81 -13.00
N THR A 30 7.55 23.69 -12.07
CA THR A 30 8.59 23.43 -11.08
C THR A 30 7.90 23.06 -9.77
N TYR A 31 8.15 21.88 -9.28
CA TYR A 31 7.58 21.41 -8.02
C TYR A 31 8.39 21.96 -6.84
N LYS A 32 7.68 22.47 -5.84
CA LYS A 32 8.31 23.00 -4.65
C LYS A 32 8.90 21.86 -3.82
N ILE A 33 10.18 21.97 -3.49
CA ILE A 33 10.86 21.10 -2.52
C ILE A 33 10.79 21.78 -1.15
N SER A 34 10.30 21.04 -0.15
CA SER A 34 9.97 21.62 1.16
C SER A 34 11.21 21.96 1.99
N ASN A 35 12.30 21.19 1.85
CA ASN A 35 13.52 21.31 2.61
C ASN A 35 14.77 21.25 1.72
N GLN A 36 15.90 21.66 2.28
CA GLN A 36 17.20 21.39 1.71
C GLN A 36 17.76 20.12 2.35
N TYR A 37 18.09 19.12 1.54
CA TYR A 37 18.60 17.83 1.99
C TYR A 37 20.09 17.72 1.73
N ASN A 38 20.80 17.10 2.68
CA ASN A 38 22.24 16.84 2.57
C ASN A 38 22.46 15.34 2.38
N VAL A 39 22.50 14.92 1.12
CA VAL A 39 22.61 13.52 0.71
C VAL A 39 23.70 13.36 -0.36
N SER A 40 24.50 12.31 -0.24
CA SER A 40 25.38 11.81 -1.32
C SER A 40 24.90 10.45 -1.78
N ILE A 41 24.99 10.21 -3.08
CA ILE A 41 24.61 8.96 -3.73
C ILE A 41 25.76 8.52 -4.60
N ASP A 42 26.35 7.38 -4.24
CA ASP A 42 27.33 6.66 -5.02
C ASP A 42 26.69 5.38 -5.56
N ARG A 43 27.24 4.80 -6.62
CA ARG A 43 26.75 3.53 -7.17
C ARG A 43 27.91 2.56 -7.33
N ASP A 44 27.65 1.28 -7.04
CA ASP A 44 28.61 0.23 -7.28
C ASP A 44 28.68 -0.16 -8.77
N PHE A 45 29.47 -1.18 -9.08
CA PHE A 45 29.65 -1.68 -10.46
C PHE A 45 28.33 -2.19 -11.08
N TRP A 46 27.37 -2.64 -10.24
CA TRP A 46 26.08 -3.14 -10.68
C TRP A 46 25.00 -2.05 -10.77
N GLY A 47 25.36 -0.83 -10.39
CA GLY A 47 24.45 0.31 -10.34
C GLY A 47 23.63 0.41 -9.04
N ILE A 48 23.90 -0.47 -8.07
CA ILE A 48 23.18 -0.44 -6.78
C ILE A 48 23.58 0.84 -6.04
N PRO A 49 22.59 1.68 -5.63
CA PRO A 49 22.89 2.94 -4.98
C PRO A 49 23.33 2.75 -3.53
N TYR A 50 24.30 3.59 -3.13
CA TYR A 50 24.75 3.78 -1.78
C TYR A 50 24.41 5.21 -1.35
N ILE A 51 23.38 5.34 -0.50
CA ILE A 51 22.77 6.61 -0.14
C ILE A 51 23.22 6.99 1.26
N LYS A 52 23.93 8.11 1.40
CA LYS A 52 24.39 8.65 2.67
C LYS A 52 23.77 10.01 2.97
N GLY A 53 23.26 10.17 4.18
CA GLY A 53 22.69 11.42 4.64
C GLY A 53 23.04 11.74 6.10
N ASN A 54 22.94 13.00 6.50
CA ASN A 54 23.14 13.38 7.89
C ASN A 54 21.94 12.94 8.76
N THR A 55 20.76 12.95 8.18
CA THR A 55 19.51 12.59 8.84
C THR A 55 18.81 11.44 8.09
N ASP A 56 17.86 10.80 8.77
CA ASP A 56 17.01 9.76 8.14
C ASP A 56 16.15 10.36 7.00
N GLN A 57 15.80 11.66 7.10
CA GLN A 57 15.09 12.39 6.04
C GLN A 57 15.97 12.60 4.81
N ASP A 58 17.26 12.90 4.98
CA ASP A 58 18.19 13.02 3.86
C ASP A 58 18.28 11.71 3.09
N VAL A 59 18.37 10.60 3.82
CA VAL A 59 18.38 9.25 3.23
C VAL A 59 17.06 8.96 2.50
N ALA A 60 15.92 9.26 3.12
CA ALA A 60 14.60 9.05 2.48
C ALA A 60 14.44 9.88 1.20
N TYR A 61 14.94 11.12 1.18
CA TYR A 61 15.01 11.95 -0.03
C TYR A 61 15.86 11.28 -1.12
N GLY A 62 17.04 10.77 -0.75
CA GLY A 62 17.93 10.04 -1.66
C GLY A 62 17.25 8.81 -2.26
N ILE A 63 16.50 8.05 -1.45
CA ILE A 63 15.73 6.90 -1.93
C ILE A 63 14.68 7.33 -2.97
N GLY A 64 13.93 8.40 -2.69
CA GLY A 64 12.95 8.94 -3.64
C GLY A 64 13.58 9.36 -4.97
N LEU A 65 14.77 9.96 -4.91
CA LEU A 65 15.52 10.38 -6.10
C LEU A 65 15.98 9.18 -6.94
N VAL A 66 16.60 8.16 -6.33
CA VAL A 66 17.09 6.98 -7.09
C VAL A 66 15.94 6.12 -7.61
N HIS A 67 14.80 6.04 -6.90
CA HIS A 67 13.62 5.39 -7.46
C HIS A 67 13.08 6.11 -8.70
N ALA A 68 13.11 7.44 -8.70
CA ALA A 68 12.73 8.21 -9.89
C ALA A 68 13.77 8.14 -11.01
N GLU A 69 15.05 7.92 -10.71
CA GLU A 69 16.09 7.70 -11.72
C GLU A 69 15.99 6.33 -12.40
N ASP A 70 15.72 5.26 -11.62
CA ASP A 70 15.89 3.88 -12.06
C ASP A 70 14.54 3.14 -12.29
N ALA A 71 13.47 3.56 -11.61
CA ALA A 71 12.17 2.88 -11.59
C ALA A 71 11.00 3.87 -11.80
N TYR A 72 11.19 4.86 -12.65
CA TYR A 72 10.19 5.91 -12.87
C TYR A 72 8.86 5.36 -13.43
N GLU A 73 8.93 4.37 -14.32
CA GLU A 73 7.74 3.74 -14.90
C GLU A 73 6.88 3.07 -13.82
N ASP A 74 7.52 2.43 -12.83
CA ASP A 74 6.79 1.84 -11.69
C ASP A 74 6.08 2.92 -10.85
N LEU A 75 6.69 4.09 -10.67
CA LEU A 75 6.05 5.22 -9.98
C LEU A 75 4.85 5.76 -10.78
N VAL A 76 4.93 5.78 -12.11
CA VAL A 76 3.82 6.20 -12.99
C VAL A 76 2.62 5.25 -12.85
N GLU A 77 2.86 3.96 -12.67
CA GLU A 77 1.80 2.98 -12.42
C GLU A 77 1.23 3.09 -11.00
N LEU A 78 2.09 3.30 -10.00
CA LEU A 78 1.73 3.29 -8.58
C LEU A 78 0.96 4.54 -8.13
N MET A 79 1.36 5.73 -8.58
CA MET A 79 0.77 6.98 -8.06
C MET A 79 -0.73 7.10 -8.35
N PRO A 80 -1.24 6.79 -9.55
CA PRO A 80 -2.67 6.75 -9.80
C PRO A 80 -3.43 5.75 -8.94
N LEU A 81 -2.84 4.56 -8.72
CA LEU A 81 -3.40 3.55 -7.84
C LEU A 81 -3.53 4.07 -6.40
N TYR A 82 -2.46 4.66 -5.85
CA TYR A 82 -2.45 5.19 -4.49
C TYR A 82 -3.47 6.32 -4.29
N ARG A 83 -3.75 7.09 -5.33
CA ARG A 83 -4.73 8.18 -5.36
C ARG A 83 -6.17 7.73 -5.58
N GLY A 84 -6.41 6.45 -5.94
CA GLY A 84 -7.73 5.99 -6.40
C GLY A 84 -8.15 6.69 -7.68
N GLN A 85 -7.22 6.83 -8.62
CA GLN A 85 -7.37 7.49 -9.91
C GLN A 85 -6.86 6.62 -11.07
N ASN A 86 -6.69 5.33 -10.83
CA ASN A 86 -6.10 4.40 -11.80
C ASN A 86 -6.90 4.34 -13.11
N ALA A 87 -8.23 4.44 -13.03
CA ALA A 87 -9.12 4.45 -14.21
C ALA A 87 -8.97 5.70 -15.08
N LEU A 88 -8.42 6.80 -14.56
CA LEU A 88 -8.08 7.99 -15.37
C LEU A 88 -6.87 7.77 -16.29
N TYR A 89 -6.01 6.80 -15.97
CA TYR A 89 -4.79 6.48 -16.72
C TYR A 89 -5.00 5.22 -17.56
N ASN A 90 -5.49 4.16 -16.94
CA ASN A 90 -5.58 2.82 -17.52
C ASN A 90 -6.98 2.47 -18.07
N GLY A 91 -7.95 3.40 -17.97
CA GLY A 91 -9.28 3.23 -18.51
C GLY A 91 -10.25 2.51 -17.57
N LEU A 92 -11.45 2.25 -18.08
CA LEU A 92 -12.59 1.78 -17.28
C LEU A 92 -12.33 0.44 -16.57
N ASP A 93 -11.50 -0.43 -17.13
CA ASP A 93 -11.19 -1.75 -16.54
C ASP A 93 -10.47 -1.65 -15.17
N SER A 94 -9.92 -0.47 -14.86
CA SER A 94 -9.25 -0.20 -13.57
C SER A 94 -10.16 0.46 -12.52
N ILE A 95 -11.46 0.64 -12.81
CA ILE A 95 -12.37 1.38 -11.93
C ILE A 95 -12.65 0.69 -10.60
N ASP A 96 -12.57 -0.64 -10.57
CA ASP A 96 -12.79 -1.43 -9.36
C ASP A 96 -11.71 -1.14 -8.30
N THR A 97 -10.48 -0.89 -8.74
CA THR A 97 -9.38 -0.50 -7.85
C THR A 97 -9.62 0.86 -7.23
N ASP A 98 -10.05 1.84 -8.04
CA ASP A 98 -10.38 3.18 -7.55
C ASP A 98 -11.57 3.15 -6.59
N TYR A 99 -12.56 2.31 -6.89
CA TYR A 99 -13.69 2.07 -6.00
C TYR A 99 -13.23 1.56 -4.63
N LEU A 100 -12.33 0.57 -4.58
CA LEU A 100 -11.80 0.03 -3.33
C LEU A 100 -11.01 1.06 -2.52
N VAL A 101 -10.12 1.83 -3.16
CA VAL A 101 -9.35 2.90 -2.50
C VAL A 101 -10.28 3.91 -1.84
N ARG A 102 -11.38 4.29 -2.52
CA ARG A 102 -12.39 5.22 -2.00
C ARG A 102 -13.23 4.56 -0.89
N LEU A 103 -13.72 3.35 -1.12
CA LEU A 103 -14.52 2.61 -0.14
C LEU A 103 -13.76 2.40 1.17
N LEU A 104 -12.49 2.06 1.10
CA LEU A 104 -11.63 1.88 2.28
C LEU A 104 -11.19 3.20 2.91
N LYS A 105 -11.61 4.36 2.36
CA LYS A 105 -11.31 5.72 2.85
C LYS A 105 -9.82 5.95 3.07
N ILE A 106 -8.95 5.43 2.19
CA ILE A 106 -7.50 5.40 2.40
C ILE A 106 -6.94 6.81 2.62
N HIS A 107 -7.31 7.77 1.78
CA HIS A 107 -6.85 9.16 1.92
C HIS A 107 -7.35 9.84 3.20
N SER A 108 -8.59 9.57 3.61
CA SER A 108 -9.12 10.08 4.88
C SER A 108 -8.37 9.48 6.07
N LYS A 109 -8.00 8.18 5.99
CA LYS A 109 -7.19 7.52 7.01
C LYS A 109 -5.80 8.14 7.09
N VAL A 110 -5.12 8.37 5.97
CA VAL A 110 -3.82 9.06 5.94
C VAL A 110 -3.89 10.40 6.64
N LYS A 111 -4.90 11.23 6.34
CA LYS A 111 -5.05 12.58 6.91
C LYS A 111 -5.41 12.57 8.40
N ASN A 112 -6.32 11.69 8.81
CA ASN A 112 -6.94 11.74 10.14
C ASN A 112 -6.29 10.78 11.12
N ILE A 113 -5.91 9.58 10.69
CA ILE A 113 -5.34 8.54 11.54
C ILE A 113 -3.82 8.53 11.42
N GLY A 114 -3.29 8.50 10.20
CA GLY A 114 -1.86 8.43 9.95
C GLY A 114 -1.10 9.57 10.59
N LYS A 115 -1.57 10.81 10.43
CA LYS A 115 -0.93 11.99 11.06
C LYS A 115 -0.98 12.01 12.59
N GLN A 116 -1.90 11.27 13.21
CA GLN A 116 -2.00 11.16 14.67
C GLN A 116 -1.20 9.98 15.23
N GLN A 117 -1.08 8.89 14.48
CA GLN A 117 -0.43 7.65 14.94
C GLN A 117 1.05 7.55 14.54
N LEU A 118 1.46 8.23 13.47
CA LEU A 118 2.84 8.22 13.02
C LEU A 118 3.68 9.31 13.72
N SER A 119 4.92 8.97 14.01
CA SER A 119 5.88 9.96 14.52
C SER A 119 6.17 11.05 13.50
N GLN A 120 6.54 12.24 13.98
CA GLN A 120 6.95 13.35 13.13
C GLN A 120 8.15 12.95 12.24
N ASN A 121 9.00 12.05 12.72
CA ASN A 121 10.13 11.53 11.95
C ASN A 121 9.65 10.80 10.68
N ILE A 122 8.71 9.85 10.81
CA ILE A 122 8.14 9.13 9.68
C ILE A 122 7.41 10.06 8.72
N LEU A 123 6.63 11.00 9.22
CA LEU A 123 5.96 12.00 8.37
C LEU A 123 6.96 12.82 7.57
N SER A 124 8.06 13.24 8.20
CA SER A 124 9.12 14.00 7.53
C SER A 124 9.90 13.15 6.53
N MET A 125 10.12 11.87 6.80
CA MET A 125 10.74 10.93 5.85
C MET A 125 9.85 10.70 4.62
N ALA A 126 8.54 10.53 4.81
CA ALA A 126 7.60 10.40 3.69
C ALA A 126 7.56 11.66 2.81
N GLN A 127 7.61 12.86 3.42
CA GLN A 127 7.74 14.11 2.67
C GLN A 127 9.06 14.18 1.92
N ALA A 128 10.17 13.82 2.57
CA ALA A 128 11.51 13.82 1.96
C ALA A 128 11.58 12.88 0.75
N TYR A 129 11.01 11.68 0.85
CA TYR A 129 10.90 10.76 -0.29
C TYR A 129 10.15 11.41 -1.45
N ALA A 130 8.98 11.99 -1.20
CA ALA A 130 8.19 12.68 -2.22
C ALA A 130 8.96 13.85 -2.87
N ASP A 131 9.70 14.60 -2.06
CA ASP A 131 10.57 15.70 -2.54
C ASP A 131 11.70 15.18 -3.44
N GLY A 132 12.27 14.01 -3.16
CA GLY A 132 13.27 13.34 -3.99
C GLY A 132 12.71 12.99 -5.38
N VAL A 133 11.52 12.38 -5.42
CA VAL A 133 10.83 12.07 -6.69
C VAL A 133 10.53 13.35 -7.47
N ASN A 134 10.03 14.40 -6.81
CA ASN A 134 9.72 15.67 -7.45
C ASN A 134 10.97 16.43 -7.93
N MET A 135 12.12 16.25 -7.24
CA MET A 135 13.38 16.82 -7.68
C MET A 135 13.83 16.22 -9.03
N TYR A 136 13.67 14.91 -9.20
CA TYR A 136 13.95 14.28 -10.50
C TYR A 136 13.10 14.90 -11.61
N ALA A 137 11.80 15.05 -11.39
CA ALA A 137 10.90 15.68 -12.34
C ALA A 137 11.28 17.14 -12.66
N ASN A 138 11.74 17.90 -11.67
CA ASN A 138 12.22 19.27 -11.88
C ASN A 138 13.47 19.32 -12.77
N LYS A 139 14.35 18.32 -12.66
CA LYS A 139 15.58 18.24 -13.46
C LYS A 139 15.35 17.66 -14.86
N HIS A 140 14.34 16.83 -15.02
CA HIS A 140 14.08 16.08 -16.27
C HIS A 140 12.62 16.27 -16.77
N PRO A 141 12.13 17.52 -16.91
CA PRO A 141 10.71 17.79 -17.18
C PRO A 141 10.21 17.21 -18.52
N ASP A 142 11.12 17.00 -19.47
CA ASP A 142 10.78 16.45 -20.80
C ASP A 142 10.68 14.91 -20.80
N ASN A 143 11.15 14.25 -19.73
CA ASN A 143 11.24 12.79 -19.62
C ASN A 143 10.28 12.21 -18.60
N VAL A 144 9.40 13.02 -18.02
CA VAL A 144 8.51 12.60 -16.94
C VAL A 144 7.04 12.74 -17.33
N ASP A 145 6.20 11.85 -16.80
CA ASP A 145 4.75 12.03 -16.85
C ASP A 145 4.32 13.05 -15.81
N LEU A 146 4.06 14.29 -16.26
CA LEU A 146 3.66 15.39 -15.39
C LEU A 146 2.34 15.15 -14.65
N SER A 147 1.55 14.18 -15.09
CA SER A 147 0.23 13.89 -14.51
C SER A 147 0.30 13.26 -13.12
N ILE A 148 1.40 12.58 -12.78
CA ILE A 148 1.60 12.03 -11.44
C ILE A 148 2.19 13.05 -10.44
N HIS A 149 2.68 14.19 -10.93
CA HIS A 149 3.33 15.21 -10.12
C HIS A 149 2.36 16.33 -9.69
N PRO A 150 2.62 16.97 -8.52
CA PRO A 150 3.63 16.57 -7.55
C PRO A 150 3.26 15.27 -6.84
N VAL A 151 4.24 14.41 -6.59
CA VAL A 151 4.11 13.34 -5.60
C VAL A 151 4.07 13.97 -4.21
N THR A 152 3.21 13.49 -3.34
CA THR A 152 2.95 14.07 -2.03
C THR A 152 3.28 13.11 -0.88
N GLN A 153 3.45 13.63 0.32
CA GLN A 153 3.57 12.82 1.53
C GLN A 153 2.40 11.84 1.66
N GLU A 154 1.19 12.30 1.36
CA GLU A 154 -0.02 11.49 1.42
C GLU A 154 0.01 10.33 0.43
N ASP A 155 0.57 10.50 -0.77
CA ASP A 155 0.73 9.40 -1.75
C ASP A 155 1.64 8.31 -1.21
N VAL A 156 2.79 8.68 -0.63
CA VAL A 156 3.76 7.75 -0.04
C VAL A 156 3.13 6.94 1.10
N LEU A 157 2.41 7.62 1.99
CA LEU A 157 1.72 7.00 3.11
C LEU A 157 0.57 6.09 2.62
N ALA A 158 -0.23 6.54 1.66
CA ALA A 158 -1.31 5.75 1.09
C ALA A 158 -0.77 4.49 0.39
N GLY A 159 0.34 4.62 -0.35
CA GLY A 159 1.00 3.51 -1.01
C GLY A 159 1.45 2.43 -0.04
N SER A 160 2.12 2.81 1.05
CA SER A 160 2.54 1.88 2.07
C SER A 160 1.34 1.13 2.69
N TYR A 161 0.25 1.83 2.99
CA TYR A 161 -0.96 1.20 3.52
C TYR A 161 -1.59 0.20 2.54
N ILE A 162 -1.69 0.56 1.25
CA ILE A 162 -2.24 -0.31 0.20
C ILE A 162 -1.37 -1.56 0.02
N GLN A 163 -0.04 -1.41 -0.01
CA GLN A 163 0.88 -2.54 -0.10
C GLN A 163 0.68 -3.53 1.05
N HIS A 164 0.51 -3.04 2.29
CA HIS A 164 0.26 -3.90 3.44
C HIS A 164 -1.09 -4.63 3.38
N LEU A 165 -2.14 -3.99 2.89
CA LEU A 165 -3.43 -4.66 2.66
C LEU A 165 -3.30 -5.79 1.62
N PHE A 166 -2.55 -5.54 0.55
CA PHE A 166 -2.29 -6.54 -0.48
C PHE A 166 -1.51 -7.74 0.07
N PHE A 167 -0.38 -7.51 0.76
CA PHE A 167 0.40 -8.59 1.38
C PHE A 167 -0.36 -9.33 2.48
N ALA A 168 -1.33 -8.69 3.13
CA ALA A 168 -2.22 -9.34 4.07
C ALA A 168 -3.29 -10.23 3.39
N GLY A 169 -3.44 -10.12 2.06
CA GLY A 169 -4.32 -10.98 1.25
C GLY A 169 -5.71 -10.41 1.00
N LEU A 170 -5.85 -9.10 0.96
CA LEU A 170 -7.12 -8.44 0.64
C LEU A 170 -7.70 -8.91 -0.70
N ASP A 171 -6.88 -9.05 -1.73
CA ASP A 171 -7.25 -9.54 -3.05
C ASP A 171 -7.82 -10.97 -3.02
N ARG A 172 -7.14 -11.87 -2.29
CA ARG A 172 -7.57 -13.26 -2.10
C ARG A 172 -8.92 -13.30 -1.37
N ASP A 173 -9.06 -12.53 -0.30
CA ASP A 173 -10.28 -12.56 0.51
C ASP A 173 -11.47 -11.94 -0.25
N LEU A 174 -11.24 -10.92 -1.07
CA LEU A 174 -12.25 -10.37 -1.98
C LEU A 174 -12.64 -11.36 -3.10
N ALA A 175 -11.71 -12.20 -3.58
CA ALA A 175 -12.01 -13.20 -4.59
C ALA A 175 -13.07 -14.22 -4.14
N GLN A 176 -13.22 -14.47 -2.84
CA GLN A 176 -14.27 -15.33 -2.28
C GLN A 176 -15.68 -14.86 -2.63
N MET A 177 -15.88 -13.54 -2.79
CA MET A 177 -17.20 -12.99 -3.17
C MET A 177 -17.55 -13.23 -4.64
N THR A 178 -16.54 -13.42 -5.51
CA THR A 178 -16.71 -13.46 -6.96
C THR A 178 -16.77 -14.85 -7.55
N SER A 179 -16.53 -15.91 -6.77
CA SER A 179 -16.35 -17.29 -7.27
C SER A 179 -15.32 -17.38 -8.41
N ARG A 180 -14.42 -16.40 -8.51
CA ARG A 180 -13.30 -16.44 -9.46
C ARG A 180 -12.26 -17.39 -8.91
N ASP A 181 -11.75 -18.28 -9.77
CA ASP A 181 -10.54 -19.02 -9.46
C ASP A 181 -9.45 -18.02 -9.05
N GLU A 182 -8.73 -18.35 -7.98
CA GLU A 182 -7.62 -17.52 -7.47
C GLU A 182 -6.56 -17.37 -8.59
N THR A 183 -6.71 -16.35 -9.43
CA THR A 183 -5.62 -15.84 -10.27
C THR A 183 -4.73 -14.93 -9.42
N SER A 184 -4.43 -15.38 -8.20
CA SER A 184 -3.48 -14.67 -7.35
C SER A 184 -2.11 -14.70 -8.02
N ILE A 185 -1.48 -13.54 -8.14
CA ILE A 185 -0.03 -13.48 -8.40
C ILE A 185 0.62 -14.48 -7.45
N PRO A 186 1.41 -15.45 -7.94
CA PRO A 186 2.03 -16.43 -7.06
C PRO A 186 2.88 -15.67 -6.03
N THR A 187 2.36 -15.52 -4.83
CA THR A 187 3.08 -14.89 -3.72
C THR A 187 3.58 -15.97 -2.79
N GLY A 188 4.85 -16.00 -2.59
CA GLY A 188 5.53 -16.88 -1.66
C GLY A 188 6.91 -16.35 -1.39
N SER A 189 7.61 -16.97 -0.48
CA SER A 189 9.00 -16.63 -0.19
C SER A 189 9.62 -17.72 0.65
N ASN A 190 10.94 -17.84 0.59
CA ASN A 190 11.69 -18.70 1.49
C ASN A 190 12.71 -17.86 2.28
N ALA A 191 12.87 -18.14 3.57
CA ALA A 191 13.92 -17.57 4.38
C ALA A 191 14.53 -18.65 5.25
N ILE A 192 15.86 -18.72 5.30
CA ILE A 192 16.61 -19.74 6.04
C ILE A 192 17.75 -19.04 6.79
N ALA A 193 17.83 -19.25 8.11
CA ALA A 193 18.97 -18.83 8.91
C ALA A 193 19.76 -20.05 9.36
N ILE A 194 21.07 -20.04 9.14
CA ILE A 194 22.00 -21.12 9.53
C ILE A 194 23.05 -20.53 10.46
N ASN A 195 23.07 -21.03 11.69
CA ASN A 195 24.06 -20.62 12.68
C ASN A 195 25.47 -21.15 12.34
N SER A 196 26.50 -20.39 12.66
CA SER A 196 27.92 -20.73 12.44
C SER A 196 28.37 -22.06 13.04
N THR A 197 27.69 -22.57 14.07
CA THR A 197 27.98 -23.90 14.65
C THR A 197 27.58 -25.07 13.74
N LYS A 198 26.86 -24.77 12.63
CA LYS A 198 26.38 -25.74 11.64
C LYS A 198 27.03 -25.56 10.27
N THR A 199 28.10 -24.76 10.19
CA THR A 199 28.80 -24.46 8.94
C THR A 199 30.29 -24.74 9.09
N ASP A 200 30.92 -25.23 8.03
CA ASP A 200 32.38 -25.50 8.04
C ASP A 200 33.20 -24.21 8.07
N SER A 201 32.61 -23.11 7.54
CA SER A 201 33.23 -21.78 7.51
C SER A 201 33.20 -21.03 8.84
N ASN A 202 32.52 -21.54 9.86
CA ASN A 202 32.17 -20.82 11.10
C ASN A 202 31.46 -19.47 10.86
N ALA A 203 30.89 -19.28 9.69
CA ALA A 203 30.04 -18.11 9.35
C ALA A 203 28.56 -18.48 9.52
N SER A 204 27.77 -17.49 9.93
CA SER A 204 26.32 -17.61 9.93
C SER A 204 25.77 -17.09 8.61
N TYR A 205 24.68 -17.69 8.12
CA TYR A 205 24.07 -17.34 6.84
C TYR A 205 22.58 -17.08 7.01
N LEU A 206 22.10 -15.97 6.46
CA LEU A 206 20.68 -15.69 6.26
C LEU A 206 20.40 -15.64 4.75
N LEU A 207 19.60 -16.57 4.27
CA LEU A 207 19.11 -16.60 2.90
C LEU A 207 17.67 -16.09 2.87
N ILE A 208 17.40 -15.20 1.94
CA ILE A 208 16.08 -14.65 1.68
C ILE A 208 15.81 -14.82 0.19
N ASN A 209 14.70 -15.46 -0.17
CA ASN A 209 14.28 -15.65 -1.54
C ASN A 209 12.78 -15.30 -1.66
N SER A 210 12.48 -14.13 -2.20
CA SER A 210 11.13 -13.67 -2.46
C SER A 210 10.68 -14.13 -3.84
N HIS A 211 9.43 -14.62 -3.94
CA HIS A 211 8.82 -15.01 -5.21
C HIS A 211 8.01 -13.85 -5.81
N GLN A 212 8.63 -12.68 -5.88
CA GLN A 212 8.06 -11.48 -6.47
C GLN A 212 8.38 -11.41 -7.98
N PRO A 213 7.57 -10.69 -8.78
CA PRO A 213 7.97 -10.34 -10.14
C PRO A 213 9.31 -9.61 -10.16
N LEU A 214 10.07 -9.79 -11.25
CA LEU A 214 11.38 -9.14 -11.41
C LEU A 214 11.27 -7.65 -11.82
N SER A 215 10.08 -7.20 -12.18
CA SER A 215 9.77 -5.81 -12.59
C SER A 215 8.35 -5.45 -12.20
N GLY A 216 8.04 -4.16 -12.28
CA GLY A 216 6.72 -3.61 -11.94
C GLY A 216 6.60 -3.24 -10.46
N PRO A 217 5.40 -2.82 -10.03
CA PRO A 217 5.16 -2.16 -8.74
C PRO A 217 5.55 -2.93 -7.47
N VAL A 218 5.73 -4.24 -7.59
CA VAL A 218 6.19 -5.13 -6.50
C VAL A 218 7.52 -5.81 -6.85
N GLY A 219 8.24 -5.32 -7.86
CA GLY A 219 9.62 -5.68 -8.14
C GLY A 219 10.54 -5.14 -7.05
N TRP A 220 11.55 -5.93 -6.66
CA TRP A 220 12.51 -5.49 -5.66
C TRP A 220 13.49 -4.47 -6.24
N TYR A 221 13.70 -3.38 -5.49
CA TYR A 221 14.76 -2.42 -5.70
C TYR A 221 15.80 -2.57 -4.60
N GLU A 222 17.06 -2.87 -4.98
CA GLU A 222 18.16 -3.08 -4.05
C GLU A 222 18.89 -1.76 -3.76
N LEU A 223 19.22 -1.51 -2.50
CA LEU A 223 19.88 -0.29 -2.06
C LEU A 223 20.69 -0.45 -0.77
N ASN A 224 21.64 0.43 -0.59
CA ASN A 224 22.37 0.65 0.66
C ASN A 224 22.04 2.01 1.22
N ILE A 225 21.84 2.10 2.53
CA ILE A 225 21.56 3.36 3.21
C ILE A 225 22.47 3.54 4.43
N GLU A 226 22.86 4.79 4.66
CA GLU A 226 23.60 5.20 5.87
C GLU A 226 23.19 6.59 6.30
N SER A 227 22.62 6.71 7.50
CA SER A 227 22.27 7.96 8.15
C SER A 227 23.17 8.18 9.38
N GLU A 228 23.69 9.39 9.57
CA GLU A 228 24.40 9.75 10.81
C GLU A 228 23.50 9.68 12.05
N SER A 229 22.16 9.77 11.85
CA SER A 229 21.16 9.55 12.89
C SER A 229 21.00 8.07 13.30
N GLY A 230 21.78 7.17 12.71
CA GLY A 230 21.86 5.75 13.09
C GLY A 230 20.92 4.82 12.34
N TRP A 231 20.34 5.22 11.22
CA TRP A 231 19.61 4.33 10.33
C TRP A 231 20.53 3.82 9.22
N HIS A 232 20.86 2.54 9.31
CA HIS A 232 21.74 1.86 8.36
C HIS A 232 21.07 0.60 7.85
N GLY A 233 21.27 0.29 6.59
CA GLY A 233 20.76 -0.96 6.03
C GLY A 233 21.23 -1.21 4.61
N HIS A 234 21.23 -2.49 4.26
CA HIS A 234 21.34 -3.00 2.90
C HIS A 234 20.19 -3.97 2.68
N GLY A 235 19.50 -3.86 1.57
CA GLY A 235 18.43 -4.79 1.26
C GLY A 235 17.51 -4.31 0.16
N GLY A 236 16.34 -4.93 0.12
CA GLY A 236 15.32 -4.67 -0.87
C GLY A 236 14.14 -3.87 -0.31
N ASN A 237 13.66 -2.96 -1.13
CA ASN A 237 12.40 -2.27 -0.92
C ASN A 237 11.58 -2.26 -2.22
N PHE A 238 10.42 -1.58 -2.19
CA PHE A 238 9.60 -1.40 -3.38
C PHE A 238 9.60 0.06 -3.81
N PRO A 239 9.59 0.35 -5.12
CA PRO A 239 9.31 1.70 -5.60
C PRO A 239 8.04 2.27 -4.95
N GLY A 240 8.07 3.55 -4.60
CA GLY A 240 6.98 4.19 -3.83
C GLY A 240 7.12 4.11 -2.32
N SER A 241 8.13 3.39 -1.79
CA SER A 241 8.41 3.25 -0.35
C SER A 241 9.86 3.57 -0.02
N PHE A 242 10.12 4.14 1.17
CA PHE A 242 11.48 4.35 1.68
C PHE A 242 11.95 3.27 2.66
N LEU A 243 11.12 2.26 2.96
CA LEU A 243 11.39 1.24 3.98
C LEU A 243 12.20 0.08 3.40
N ILE A 244 13.12 -0.48 4.17
CA ILE A 244 13.78 -1.75 3.84
C ILE A 244 12.93 -2.90 4.37
N ASN A 245 12.33 -3.66 3.46
CA ASN A 245 11.43 -4.75 3.82
C ASN A 245 12.16 -6.07 4.09
N VAL A 246 13.25 -6.33 3.38
CA VAL A 246 14.13 -7.48 3.59
C VAL A 246 15.57 -7.01 3.51
N GLY A 247 16.42 -7.50 4.39
CA GLY A 247 17.80 -7.04 4.38
C GLY A 247 18.53 -7.22 5.71
N PHE A 248 19.53 -6.38 5.92
CA PHE A 248 20.35 -6.41 7.13
C PHE A 248 20.91 -5.03 7.45
N ASN A 249 21.24 -4.82 8.71
CA ASN A 249 22.08 -3.72 9.18
C ASN A 249 23.41 -4.27 9.75
N LYS A 250 24.18 -3.45 10.44
CA LYS A 250 25.49 -3.87 11.00
C LYS A 250 25.39 -5.03 12.00
N ASN A 251 24.22 -5.30 12.58
CA ASN A 251 24.06 -6.18 13.72
C ASN A 251 23.10 -7.34 13.48
N ILE A 252 22.09 -7.16 12.64
CA ILE A 252 21.00 -8.13 12.44
C ILE A 252 20.55 -8.14 10.99
N GLY A 253 20.22 -9.34 10.48
CA GLY A 253 19.51 -9.52 9.22
C GLY A 253 18.09 -10.02 9.46
N TRP A 254 17.17 -9.67 8.55
CA TRP A 254 15.79 -10.12 8.56
C TRP A 254 15.26 -10.46 7.18
N GLY A 255 14.56 -11.58 7.10
CA GLY A 255 13.80 -12.02 5.94
C GLY A 255 12.32 -12.04 6.28
N ALA A 256 11.50 -11.39 5.47
CA ALA A 256 10.05 -11.41 5.59
C ALA A 256 9.46 -12.37 4.55
N THR A 257 8.58 -13.27 4.98
CA THR A 257 7.82 -14.15 4.08
C THR A 257 6.32 -14.02 4.33
N VAL A 258 5.51 -14.17 3.30
CA VAL A 258 4.05 -14.10 3.41
C VAL A 258 3.54 -15.27 4.25
N ASN A 259 2.80 -15.01 5.34
CA ASN A 259 2.30 -16.02 6.27
C ASN A 259 0.79 -16.29 6.17
N ARG A 260 0.04 -15.47 5.44
CA ARG A 260 -1.40 -15.62 5.20
C ARG A 260 -2.24 -15.87 6.46
N PRO A 261 -2.12 -15.05 7.53
CA PRO A 261 -3.03 -15.14 8.66
C PRO A 261 -4.45 -14.79 8.21
N ASP A 262 -5.44 -15.23 8.97
CA ASP A 262 -6.83 -14.87 8.75
C ASP A 262 -7.12 -13.55 9.49
N VAL A 263 -6.99 -12.44 8.75
CA VAL A 263 -6.99 -11.07 9.28
C VAL A 263 -8.15 -10.21 8.77
N MET A 264 -9.05 -10.82 7.99
CA MET A 264 -10.24 -10.16 7.45
C MET A 264 -11.46 -11.07 7.53
N ASP A 265 -12.60 -10.49 7.85
CA ASP A 265 -13.91 -11.15 7.75
C ASP A 265 -14.79 -10.43 6.74
N ILE A 266 -15.61 -11.23 6.04
CA ILE A 266 -16.62 -10.77 5.10
C ILE A 266 -17.99 -11.16 5.66
N PHE A 267 -18.82 -10.16 5.96
CA PHE A 267 -20.16 -10.36 6.48
C PHE A 267 -21.21 -10.14 5.39
N GLU A 268 -21.99 -11.19 5.05
CA GLU A 268 -23.19 -11.03 4.22
C GLU A 268 -24.30 -10.41 5.06
N LEU A 269 -24.74 -9.20 4.70
CA LEU A 269 -25.73 -8.44 5.44
C LEU A 269 -27.16 -8.77 4.99
N THR A 270 -28.07 -8.89 5.95
CA THR A 270 -29.51 -8.96 5.70
C THR A 270 -30.04 -7.55 5.47
N ILE A 271 -30.57 -7.27 4.29
CA ILE A 271 -31.08 -5.96 3.90
C ILE A 271 -32.57 -5.86 4.15
N ASN A 272 -33.04 -4.69 4.59
CA ASN A 272 -34.45 -4.41 4.77
C ASN A 272 -35.17 -4.46 3.40
N PRO A 273 -36.18 -5.35 3.22
CA PRO A 273 -36.89 -5.49 1.96
C PRO A 273 -37.63 -4.22 1.52
N ASP A 274 -38.03 -3.36 2.50
CA ASP A 274 -38.73 -2.12 2.24
C ASP A 274 -37.83 -0.91 2.06
N ASN A 275 -36.52 -1.03 2.46
CA ASN A 275 -35.54 0.05 2.37
C ASN A 275 -34.11 -0.48 2.20
N ALA A 276 -33.61 -0.45 0.97
CA ALA A 276 -32.26 -0.94 0.62
C ALA A 276 -31.11 -0.17 1.30
N ASP A 277 -31.37 0.96 1.94
CA ASP A 277 -30.35 1.72 2.70
C ASP A 277 -30.36 1.35 4.20
N GLN A 278 -30.97 0.19 4.57
CA GLN A 278 -30.96 -0.36 5.93
C GLN A 278 -30.56 -1.84 5.94
N TYR A 279 -29.86 -2.25 6.99
CA TYR A 279 -29.45 -3.63 7.26
C TYR A 279 -29.85 -4.08 8.68
N LEU A 280 -29.97 -5.37 8.89
CA LEU A 280 -30.35 -5.95 10.19
C LEU A 280 -29.13 -5.99 11.13
N LEU A 281 -29.30 -5.49 12.37
CA LEU A 281 -28.34 -5.60 13.46
C LEU A 281 -29.09 -5.73 14.80
N ASP A 282 -28.82 -6.80 15.56
CA ASP A 282 -29.45 -7.09 16.87
C ASP A 282 -30.98 -6.92 16.82
N ASP A 283 -31.63 -7.58 15.83
CA ASP A 283 -33.06 -7.56 15.57
C ASP A 283 -33.66 -6.18 15.25
N LYS A 284 -32.82 -5.21 14.82
CA LYS A 284 -33.24 -3.85 14.42
C LYS A 284 -32.71 -3.49 13.04
N TRP A 285 -33.51 -2.72 12.32
CA TRP A 285 -33.06 -2.10 11.06
C TRP A 285 -32.21 -0.87 11.35
N GLU A 286 -30.91 -0.97 11.03
CA GLU A 286 -29.93 0.13 11.14
C GLU A 286 -29.70 0.73 9.75
N SER A 287 -29.58 2.05 9.66
CA SER A 287 -29.27 2.72 8.40
C SER A 287 -27.77 2.67 8.10
N PHE A 288 -27.44 2.48 6.83
CA PHE A 288 -26.07 2.69 6.37
C PHE A 288 -25.66 4.17 6.54
N GLU A 289 -24.41 4.41 6.91
CA GLU A 289 -23.75 5.68 6.61
C GLU A 289 -23.46 5.68 5.10
N ILE A 290 -23.93 6.71 4.38
CA ILE A 290 -23.79 6.77 2.92
C ILE A 290 -23.00 8.02 2.57
N GLU A 291 -21.92 7.83 1.80
CA GLU A 291 -21.14 8.90 1.18
C GLU A 291 -21.31 8.83 -0.34
N GLU A 292 -21.41 9.98 -0.99
CA GLU A 292 -21.42 10.06 -2.46
C GLU A 292 -20.12 10.72 -2.93
N ASP A 293 -19.43 10.07 -3.85
CA ASP A 293 -18.25 10.64 -4.51
C ASP A 293 -18.27 10.29 -6.01
N LYS A 294 -17.42 10.96 -6.79
CA LYS A 294 -17.29 10.71 -8.22
C LYS A 294 -16.09 9.78 -8.47
N LEU A 295 -16.34 8.71 -9.22
CA LEU A 295 -15.29 7.92 -9.85
C LEU A 295 -15.08 8.45 -11.26
N ALA A 296 -13.85 8.90 -11.53
CA ALA A 296 -13.47 9.44 -12.83
C ALA A 296 -12.64 8.39 -13.59
N PHE A 297 -12.86 8.29 -14.89
CA PHE A 297 -12.19 7.31 -15.75
C PHE A 297 -12.00 7.86 -17.16
N LYS A 298 -11.12 7.23 -17.92
CA LYS A 298 -10.83 7.56 -19.32
C LYS A 298 -11.58 6.59 -20.24
N LEU A 299 -12.31 7.13 -21.20
CA LEU A 299 -12.95 6.39 -22.28
C LEU A 299 -12.20 6.62 -23.59
N PHE A 300 -12.07 5.58 -24.40
CA PHE A 300 -11.43 5.62 -25.72
C PHE A 300 -10.00 6.21 -25.72
N GLY A 301 -9.31 6.15 -24.57
CA GLY A 301 -7.95 6.65 -24.42
C GLY A 301 -7.80 8.16 -24.24
N PHE A 302 -8.84 8.98 -24.49
CA PHE A 302 -8.73 10.44 -24.43
C PHE A 302 -9.88 11.17 -23.72
N LEU A 303 -11.09 10.59 -23.68
CA LEU A 303 -12.27 11.26 -23.13
C LEU A 303 -12.38 10.98 -21.62
N ARG A 304 -12.22 12.02 -20.79
CA ARG A 304 -12.45 11.93 -19.35
C ARG A 304 -13.94 11.98 -19.03
N TRP A 305 -14.40 11.01 -18.24
CA TRP A 305 -15.78 10.92 -17.77
C TRP A 305 -15.80 10.65 -16.28
N SER A 306 -16.95 10.86 -15.65
CA SER A 306 -17.13 10.49 -14.24
C SER A 306 -18.55 10.02 -13.97
N THR A 307 -18.68 9.09 -13.03
CA THR A 307 -19.97 8.63 -12.52
C THR A 307 -20.06 8.91 -11.03
N LYS A 308 -21.27 9.23 -10.54
CA LYS A 308 -21.53 9.30 -9.11
C LYS A 308 -21.65 7.87 -8.57
N GLN A 309 -20.98 7.61 -7.47
CA GLN A 309 -21.01 6.34 -6.78
C GLN A 309 -21.42 6.55 -5.32
N LYS A 310 -22.27 5.67 -4.81
CA LYS A 310 -22.62 5.60 -3.38
C LYS A 310 -21.67 4.61 -2.70
N PHE A 311 -21.07 5.04 -1.61
CA PHE A 311 -20.26 4.22 -0.72
C PHE A 311 -21.04 4.02 0.56
N ARG A 312 -21.29 2.76 0.93
CA ARG A 312 -22.05 2.40 2.12
C ARG A 312 -21.13 1.88 3.20
N TYR A 313 -21.44 2.25 4.45
CA TYR A 313 -20.71 1.79 5.63
C TYR A 313 -21.71 1.29 6.67
N SER A 314 -21.42 0.11 7.20
CA SER A 314 -22.17 -0.50 8.32
C SER A 314 -21.31 -0.52 9.58
N LYS A 315 -21.86 -0.93 10.70
CA LYS A 315 -21.09 -1.21 11.92
C LYS A 315 -20.11 -2.39 11.74
N PHE A 316 -20.38 -3.29 10.80
CA PHE A 316 -19.43 -4.35 10.42
C PHE A 316 -18.24 -3.82 9.62
N GLY A 317 -18.39 -2.72 8.88
CA GLY A 317 -17.35 -2.10 8.07
C GLY A 317 -17.87 -1.51 6.76
N PRO A 318 -16.97 -1.13 5.83
CA PRO A 318 -17.31 -0.70 4.47
C PRO A 318 -18.03 -1.82 3.71
N VAL A 319 -18.99 -1.46 2.84
CA VAL A 319 -19.93 -2.41 2.23
C VAL A 319 -19.79 -2.42 0.71
N ILE A 320 -19.58 -3.60 0.15
CA ILE A 320 -19.62 -3.86 -1.30
C ILE A 320 -20.98 -4.46 -1.64
N GLU A 321 -21.65 -3.89 -2.66
CA GLU A 321 -22.84 -4.46 -3.28
C GLU A 321 -22.44 -5.27 -4.51
N MET A 322 -22.76 -6.56 -4.54
CA MET A 322 -22.45 -7.45 -5.65
C MET A 322 -23.54 -8.49 -5.87
N ASN A 323 -24.02 -8.58 -7.11
CA ASN A 323 -25.08 -9.52 -7.49
C ASN A 323 -26.35 -9.44 -6.62
N GLY A 324 -26.71 -8.21 -6.17
CA GLY A 324 -27.88 -7.98 -5.32
C GLY A 324 -27.69 -8.37 -3.85
N LYS A 325 -26.50 -8.76 -3.45
CA LYS A 325 -26.10 -9.02 -2.06
C LYS A 325 -25.17 -7.92 -1.55
N TYR A 326 -25.14 -7.73 -0.24
CA TYR A 326 -24.34 -6.71 0.43
C TYR A 326 -23.35 -7.37 1.38
N PHE A 327 -22.06 -7.07 1.18
CA PHE A 327 -20.96 -7.65 1.93
C PHE A 327 -20.17 -6.57 2.65
N ALA A 328 -20.15 -6.63 3.99
CA ALA A 328 -19.32 -5.74 4.79
C ALA A 328 -17.93 -6.34 5.00
N LEU A 329 -16.90 -5.53 4.84
CA LEU A 329 -15.50 -5.92 5.01
C LEU A 329 -15.00 -5.45 6.37
N ARG A 330 -14.41 -6.35 7.15
CA ARG A 330 -13.76 -6.02 8.41
C ARG A 330 -12.33 -6.55 8.41
N HIS A 331 -11.34 -5.68 8.49
CA HIS A 331 -9.93 -6.07 8.43
C HIS A 331 -9.12 -5.47 9.59
N MET A 332 -8.00 -6.11 9.95
CA MET A 332 -7.17 -5.79 11.11
C MET A 332 -6.57 -4.37 11.13
N ASN A 333 -6.50 -3.69 9.99
CA ASN A 333 -5.97 -2.32 9.88
C ASN A 333 -7.09 -1.28 9.71
N GLN A 334 -8.32 -1.57 10.12
CA GLN A 334 -9.43 -0.66 9.88
C GLN A 334 -9.26 0.70 10.56
N SER A 335 -8.64 0.73 11.73
CA SER A 335 -8.38 1.93 12.54
C SER A 335 -6.90 2.17 12.86
N SER A 336 -5.98 1.38 12.31
CA SER A 336 -4.54 1.49 12.53
C SER A 336 -3.80 1.91 11.28
N PHE A 337 -2.71 2.67 11.47
CA PHE A 337 -1.82 3.16 10.42
C PHE A 337 -0.36 3.16 10.91
N ASN A 338 0.06 2.08 11.56
CA ASN A 338 1.35 2.00 12.27
C ASN A 338 2.41 1.15 11.56
N GLU A 339 2.07 0.51 10.44
CA GLU A 339 2.94 -0.45 9.76
C GLU A 339 4.25 0.17 9.28
N ILE A 340 4.19 1.41 8.79
CA ILE A 340 5.38 2.17 8.35
C ILE A 340 6.35 2.35 9.51
N GLU A 341 5.83 2.77 10.66
CA GLU A 341 6.60 2.91 11.90
C GLU A 341 7.20 1.56 12.31
N GLY A 342 6.43 0.49 12.20
CA GLY A 342 6.87 -0.87 12.52
C GLY A 342 8.06 -1.32 11.70
N TRP A 343 8.03 -1.16 10.40
CA TRP A 343 9.14 -1.50 9.50
C TRP A 343 10.38 -0.66 9.78
N TYR A 344 10.22 0.64 10.00
CA TYR A 344 11.33 1.51 10.38
C TYR A 344 11.94 1.08 11.70
N GLU A 345 11.13 0.78 12.74
CA GLU A 345 11.63 0.36 14.05
C GLU A 345 12.39 -0.97 14.01
N ILE A 346 11.90 -1.99 13.26
CA ILE A 346 12.61 -3.27 13.16
C ILE A 346 13.95 -3.11 12.42
N SER A 347 14.02 -2.26 11.41
CA SER A 347 15.27 -2.01 10.66
C SER A 347 16.38 -1.37 11.49
N LYS A 348 16.08 -0.82 12.67
CA LYS A 348 17.03 -0.20 13.60
C LYS A 348 17.39 -1.09 14.78
N THR A 349 16.87 -2.32 14.86
CA THR A 349 17.19 -3.26 15.94
C THR A 349 18.60 -3.78 15.81
N ARG A 350 19.19 -4.22 16.93
CA ARG A 350 20.58 -4.66 17.01
C ARG A 350 20.73 -6.15 17.25
N ASN A 351 19.67 -6.82 17.67
CA ASN A 351 19.67 -8.25 17.95
C ASN A 351 18.27 -8.83 17.85
N VAL A 352 18.17 -10.17 17.86
CA VAL A 352 16.93 -10.92 17.76
C VAL A 352 15.92 -10.55 18.87
N TYR A 353 16.37 -10.26 20.08
CA TYR A 353 15.50 -9.92 21.22
C TYR A 353 14.88 -8.51 21.07
N GLU A 354 15.67 -7.55 20.57
CA GLU A 354 15.13 -6.21 20.24
C GLU A 354 14.12 -6.32 19.10
N PHE A 355 14.39 -7.16 18.10
CA PHE A 355 13.49 -7.40 16.98
C PHE A 355 12.16 -7.99 17.44
N GLU A 356 12.20 -9.05 18.28
CA GLU A 356 11.02 -9.63 18.93
C GLU A 356 10.20 -8.57 19.69
N LYS A 357 10.88 -7.74 20.48
CA LYS A 357 10.24 -6.67 21.26
C LYS A 357 9.53 -5.64 20.36
N GLN A 358 10.07 -5.35 19.17
CA GLN A 358 9.39 -4.47 18.23
C GLN A 358 8.19 -5.17 17.58
N LEU A 359 8.30 -6.44 17.18
CA LEU A 359 7.17 -7.21 16.65
C LEU A 359 6.03 -7.32 17.66
N ALA A 360 6.35 -7.50 18.96
CA ALA A 360 5.35 -7.57 20.03
C ALA A 360 4.48 -6.31 20.15
N LYS A 361 4.89 -5.17 19.57
CA LYS A 361 4.05 -3.96 19.46
C LYS A 361 2.92 -4.11 18.43
N ARG A 362 2.95 -5.17 17.61
CA ARG A 362 1.94 -5.50 16.59
C ARG A 362 1.70 -4.37 15.57
N LYS A 363 2.70 -3.56 15.27
CA LYS A 363 2.59 -2.52 14.26
C LYS A 363 2.52 -3.10 12.85
N ILE A 364 3.33 -4.12 12.54
CA ILE A 364 3.32 -4.82 11.25
C ILE A 364 2.19 -5.87 11.28
N PRO A 365 1.25 -5.84 10.33
CA PRO A 365 0.02 -6.63 10.43
C PRO A 365 0.17 -8.12 10.13
N SER A 366 1.12 -8.51 9.31
CA SER A 366 1.34 -9.91 8.93
C SER A 366 2.78 -10.09 8.45
N PHE A 367 3.30 -11.26 8.42
CA PHE A 367 4.53 -11.82 7.87
C PHE A 367 5.16 -12.82 8.83
N ASN A 368 5.74 -13.88 8.29
CA ASN A 368 6.78 -14.59 9.03
C ASN A 368 8.08 -13.80 8.95
N PHE A 369 8.81 -13.76 10.03
CA PHE A 369 10.17 -13.23 10.03
C PHE A 369 11.16 -14.32 10.40
N VAL A 370 12.23 -14.43 9.62
CA VAL A 370 13.44 -15.19 9.96
C VAL A 370 14.55 -14.18 10.17
N THR A 371 15.18 -14.20 11.32
CA THR A 371 16.22 -13.25 11.71
C THR A 371 17.47 -13.94 12.21
N MET A 372 18.59 -13.26 12.07
CA MET A 372 19.86 -13.67 12.63
C MET A 372 20.71 -12.46 12.99
N ASP A 373 21.29 -12.45 14.19
CA ASP A 373 22.15 -11.36 14.64
C ASP A 373 23.65 -11.73 14.66
N SER A 374 24.49 -10.71 14.91
CA SER A 374 25.95 -10.86 15.01
C SER A 374 26.39 -11.73 16.18
N ASP A 375 25.55 -11.90 17.21
CA ASP A 375 25.79 -12.75 18.37
C ASP A 375 25.38 -14.22 18.12
N ARG A 376 25.02 -14.55 16.86
CA ARG A 376 24.63 -15.88 16.39
C ARG A 376 23.26 -16.37 16.90
N ASN A 377 22.42 -15.47 17.42
CA ASN A 377 21.04 -15.80 17.73
C ASN A 377 20.22 -15.88 16.43
N ILE A 378 19.31 -16.85 16.37
CA ILE A 378 18.35 -17.04 15.27
C ILE A 378 16.95 -16.89 15.84
N GLY A 379 16.10 -16.15 15.15
CA GLY A 379 14.69 -15.99 15.47
C GLY A 379 13.79 -16.42 14.31
N TYR A 380 12.70 -17.10 14.63
CA TYR A 380 11.56 -17.29 13.74
C TYR A 380 10.31 -16.76 14.44
N PHE A 381 9.59 -15.87 13.77
CA PHE A 381 8.40 -15.23 14.31
C PHE A 381 7.25 -15.36 13.31
N TYR A 382 6.18 -16.05 13.70
CA TYR A 382 4.90 -15.96 13.01
C TYR A 382 4.20 -14.72 13.54
N ASN A 383 4.32 -13.62 12.81
CA ASN A 383 3.78 -12.32 13.21
C ASN A 383 2.44 -12.06 12.52
N GLY A 384 1.45 -11.61 13.28
CA GLY A 384 0.14 -11.26 12.75
C GLY A 384 -0.71 -10.51 13.77
N ARG A 385 -1.61 -9.68 13.26
CA ARG A 385 -2.68 -9.03 14.03
C ARG A 385 -3.96 -9.85 13.79
N ILE A 386 -4.10 -10.95 14.52
CA ILE A 386 -5.16 -11.92 14.29
C ILE A 386 -6.37 -11.57 15.16
N PRO A 387 -7.58 -11.43 14.59
CA PRO A 387 -8.78 -11.19 15.37
C PRO A 387 -9.10 -12.36 16.30
N ASN A 388 -9.38 -12.05 17.56
CA ASN A 388 -9.93 -13.00 18.51
C ASN A 388 -11.45 -13.10 18.27
N ARG A 389 -11.83 -14.04 17.42
CA ARG A 389 -13.21 -14.20 16.98
C ARG A 389 -14.02 -15.01 18.01
N ASN A 390 -15.34 -14.84 17.98
CA ASN A 390 -16.25 -15.77 18.62
C ASN A 390 -16.07 -17.17 17.98
N ASP A 391 -15.96 -18.23 18.79
CA ASP A 391 -15.75 -19.63 18.35
C ASP A 391 -16.79 -20.15 17.36
N ALA A 392 -17.98 -19.50 17.28
CA ALA A 392 -19.01 -19.82 16.31
C ALA A 392 -18.68 -19.36 14.88
N LEU A 393 -17.75 -18.43 14.71
CA LEU A 393 -17.38 -17.90 13.40
C LEU A 393 -16.34 -18.80 12.72
N LYS A 394 -16.65 -19.23 11.50
CA LYS A 394 -15.73 -20.04 10.70
C LYS A 394 -14.76 -19.15 9.97
N ALA A 395 -13.48 -19.33 10.29
CA ALA A 395 -12.39 -18.64 9.60
C ALA A 395 -12.47 -18.81 8.07
N ARG A 396 -12.15 -17.75 7.34
CA ARG A 396 -12.06 -17.73 5.87
C ARG A 396 -13.35 -18.13 5.14
N GLN A 397 -14.49 -17.83 5.69
CA GLN A 397 -15.80 -18.02 5.05
C GLN A 397 -16.58 -16.72 5.11
N ILE A 398 -17.49 -16.56 4.14
CA ILE A 398 -18.48 -15.46 4.23
C ILE A 398 -19.40 -15.77 5.41
N ILE A 399 -19.49 -14.84 6.33
CA ILE A 399 -20.23 -14.97 7.59
C ILE A 399 -21.59 -14.31 7.41
N SER A 400 -22.67 -15.09 7.52
CA SER A 400 -24.01 -14.50 7.61
C SER A 400 -24.28 -14.17 9.09
N SER A 401 -24.22 -12.88 9.43
CA SER A 401 -24.48 -12.41 10.80
C SER A 401 -25.24 -11.09 10.81
N SER A 402 -26.12 -10.96 11.81
CA SER A 402 -26.77 -9.71 12.19
C SER A 402 -26.49 -9.35 13.64
N SER A 403 -25.48 -9.95 14.27
CA SER A 403 -25.17 -9.74 15.68
C SER A 403 -23.98 -8.81 15.90
N SER A 404 -24.14 -7.81 16.73
CA SER A 404 -23.04 -6.93 17.15
C SER A 404 -21.93 -7.67 17.90
N LYS A 405 -22.19 -8.86 18.44
CA LYS A 405 -21.21 -9.70 19.14
C LYS A 405 -20.15 -10.29 18.20
N ASP A 406 -20.43 -10.32 16.89
CA ASP A 406 -19.51 -10.82 15.89
C ASP A 406 -18.58 -9.70 15.36
N ILE A 407 -18.79 -8.47 15.81
CA ILE A 407 -17.99 -7.30 15.45
C ILE A 407 -16.80 -7.20 16.41
N TRP A 408 -15.64 -7.69 15.99
CA TRP A 408 -14.38 -7.51 16.70
C TRP A 408 -13.73 -6.14 16.39
N ASP A 409 -12.89 -5.65 17.28
CA ASP A 409 -12.09 -4.43 17.09
C ASP A 409 -10.58 -4.67 17.32
N GLU A 410 -9.77 -3.63 17.28
CA GLU A 410 -8.32 -3.75 17.47
C GLU A 410 -7.91 -4.23 18.86
N ARG A 411 -8.77 -4.11 19.87
CA ARG A 411 -8.53 -4.64 21.22
C ARG A 411 -8.67 -6.15 21.25
N ASP A 412 -9.39 -6.71 20.29
CA ASP A 412 -9.64 -8.14 20.13
C ASP A 412 -8.53 -8.84 19.31
N LEU A 413 -7.48 -8.11 18.88
CA LEU A 413 -6.37 -8.70 18.13
C LEU A 413 -5.37 -9.41 19.07
N VAL A 414 -4.94 -10.60 18.70
CA VAL A 414 -3.96 -11.42 19.41
C VAL A 414 -2.68 -11.60 18.65
#